data_5f4f1ee64c7cd0e373cda632cbe6d4a3
#
_entry.id   5f4f1ee64c7cd0e373cda632cbe6d4a3
#
_cell.length_a   1.000
_cell.length_b   1.000
_cell.length_c   1.000
_cell.angle_alpha   90.00
_cell.angle_beta   90.00
_cell.angle_gamma   90.00
#
_symmetry.space_group_name_H-M   'P 1'
#
loop_
_entity.id
_entity.type
_entity.pdbx_description
1 polymer ?
#
loop_
_entity_poly.entity_id
_entity_poly.type
_entity_poly.pdbx_seq_one_letter_code
_entity_poly.pdbx_strand_id
1 'polypeptide(L)'
;MGADIPKQFLPVGGKPVLMHTISRFHAYDKDLKVILVLPKEQQTYWKELCEQYHFDEEYQLADGGASRFQSCKNGISMIPTDTVGLVGIHDGVRPFVSCETIARCFDTAQTSKAVIPVLPVTDTLRFIGDSPSGRNVQRSNYKAVQTPQVFDIQLIKKAYEQEESTDFTDDASVVERLGQVVTMVEGNRENIKITTPFDLKVAEVLLIHNS
;
A
#
# COMPACT_ATOMS: atom_id res chain seq x y z
N MET A 1 -1.95 6.63 17.72
CA MET A 1 -0.80 7.45 18.10
C MET A 1 -1.33 8.84 18.36
N GLY A 2 -1.12 9.39 19.56
CA GLY A 2 -1.60 10.74 19.92
C GLY A 2 -0.59 11.84 19.53
N ALA A 3 -0.08 11.80 18.30
CA ALA A 3 0.78 12.86 17.80
C ALA A 3 -0.07 13.78 16.91
N ASP A 4 0.13 15.10 17.03
CA ASP A 4 -0.53 16.11 16.19
C ASP A 4 -0.16 15.96 14.70
N ILE A 5 0.86 15.14 14.37
CA ILE A 5 1.37 14.89 13.01
C ILE A 5 0.88 13.52 12.51
N PRO A 6 0.27 13.45 11.32
CA PRO A 6 -0.10 12.18 10.69
C PRO A 6 1.10 11.25 10.49
N LYS A 7 0.91 9.95 10.72
CA LYS A 7 1.99 8.95 10.77
C LYS A 7 2.86 8.88 9.52
N GLN A 8 2.31 9.15 8.33
CA GLN A 8 3.04 9.16 7.06
C GLN A 8 4.08 10.29 6.97
N PHE A 9 3.93 11.32 7.79
CA PHE A 9 4.85 12.46 7.86
C PHE A 9 5.85 12.37 9.01
N LEU A 10 5.72 11.35 9.87
CA LEU A 10 6.70 11.12 10.93
C LEU A 10 8.06 10.76 10.31
N PRO A 11 9.17 11.31 10.87
CA PRO A 11 10.48 11.06 10.33
C PRO A 11 11.01 9.67 10.71
N VAL A 12 11.72 9.05 9.78
CA VAL A 12 12.57 7.87 9.96
C VAL A 12 13.90 8.21 9.28
N GLY A 13 15.01 8.08 9.99
CA GLY A 13 16.32 8.54 9.50
C GLY A 13 16.35 10.02 9.10
N GLY A 14 15.57 10.84 9.81
CA GLY A 14 15.48 12.27 9.55
C GLY A 14 14.66 12.69 8.32
N LYS A 15 13.98 11.76 7.61
CA LYS A 15 13.16 12.02 6.43
C LYS A 15 11.74 11.43 6.62
N PRO A 16 10.66 12.13 6.23
CA PRO A 16 9.29 11.60 6.33
C PRO A 16 9.11 10.22 5.72
N VAL A 17 8.37 9.34 6.41
CA VAL A 17 8.07 7.97 5.93
C VAL A 17 7.55 7.95 4.50
N LEU A 18 6.65 8.88 4.15
CA LEU A 18 6.05 8.96 2.82
C LEU A 18 7.08 9.24 1.72
N MET A 19 8.10 10.06 2.00
CA MET A 19 9.19 10.34 1.06
C MET A 19 10.01 9.08 0.77
N HIS A 20 10.33 8.30 1.81
CA HIS A 20 11.00 7.01 1.62
C HIS A 20 10.16 6.08 0.75
N THR A 21 8.84 6.04 0.98
CA THR A 21 7.93 5.20 0.21
C THR A 21 7.94 5.59 -1.28
N ILE A 22 7.80 6.88 -1.61
CA ILE A 22 7.83 7.35 -3.01
C ILE A 22 9.19 7.03 -3.64
N SER A 23 10.30 7.39 -2.96
CA SER A 23 11.66 7.14 -3.45
C SER A 23 11.91 5.65 -3.73
N ARG A 24 11.25 4.74 -3.00
CA ARG A 24 11.39 3.28 -3.24
C ARG A 24 10.82 2.85 -4.58
N PHE A 25 9.71 3.45 -5.02
CA PHE A 25 9.12 3.16 -6.33
C PHE A 25 9.93 3.76 -7.47
N HIS A 26 10.47 4.97 -7.32
CA HIS A 26 11.36 5.55 -8.32
C HIS A 26 12.74 4.87 -8.36
N ALA A 27 13.19 4.27 -7.25
CA ALA A 27 14.38 3.41 -7.26
C ALA A 27 14.16 2.10 -8.05
N TYR A 28 12.92 1.58 -8.07
CA TYR A 28 12.55 0.44 -8.91
C TYR A 28 12.46 0.82 -10.39
N ASP A 29 11.75 1.91 -10.70
CA ASP A 29 11.62 2.44 -12.05
C ASP A 29 11.41 3.97 -11.98
N LYS A 30 12.39 4.72 -12.46
CA LYS A 30 12.38 6.21 -12.45
C LYS A 30 11.27 6.82 -13.32
N ASP A 31 10.79 6.07 -14.31
CA ASP A 31 9.75 6.53 -15.24
C ASP A 31 8.34 6.16 -14.75
N LEU A 32 8.24 5.46 -13.60
CA LEU A 32 6.98 5.06 -12.97
C LEU A 32 6.19 6.29 -12.52
N LYS A 33 4.94 6.40 -12.97
CA LYS A 33 4.06 7.50 -12.60
C LYS A 33 3.45 7.25 -11.22
N VAL A 34 3.70 8.15 -10.29
CA VAL A 34 3.16 8.09 -8.93
C VAL A 34 1.94 9.01 -8.81
N ILE A 35 0.83 8.47 -8.30
CA ILE A 35 -0.35 9.24 -7.86
C ILE A 35 -0.41 9.15 -6.34
N LEU A 36 -0.14 10.28 -5.69
CA LEU A 36 -0.19 10.40 -4.25
C LEU A 36 -1.59 10.85 -3.81
N VAL A 37 -2.25 10.02 -3.00
CA VAL A 37 -3.58 10.35 -2.47
C VAL A 37 -3.45 10.79 -1.02
N LEU A 38 -3.79 12.04 -0.75
CA LEU A 38 -3.75 12.62 0.60
C LEU A 38 -5.06 13.36 0.92
N PRO A 39 -5.52 13.33 2.20
CA PRO A 39 -6.56 14.22 2.66
C PRO A 39 -6.22 15.67 2.30
N LYS A 40 -7.22 16.41 1.83
CA LYS A 40 -7.02 17.77 1.31
C LYS A 40 -6.37 18.72 2.33
N GLU A 41 -6.74 18.56 3.60
CA GLU A 41 -6.19 19.32 4.72
C GLU A 41 -4.71 19.03 5.01
N GLN A 42 -4.18 17.92 4.51
CA GLN A 42 -2.78 17.52 4.70
C GLN A 42 -1.87 17.91 3.54
N GLN A 43 -2.44 18.33 2.41
CA GLN A 43 -1.66 18.59 1.18
C GLN A 43 -0.76 19.82 1.31
N THR A 44 -1.19 20.86 2.02
CA THR A 44 -0.38 22.04 2.28
C THR A 44 0.85 21.67 3.11
N TYR A 45 0.64 20.94 4.21
CA TYR A 45 1.73 20.48 5.06
C TYR A 45 2.69 19.54 4.33
N TRP A 46 2.19 18.69 3.44
CA TRP A 46 3.04 17.86 2.59
C TRP A 46 3.94 18.69 1.67
N LYS A 47 3.42 19.75 1.06
CA LYS A 47 4.21 20.65 0.20
C LYS A 47 5.30 21.37 0.99
N GLU A 48 4.98 21.87 2.18
CA GLU A 48 5.96 22.48 3.11
C GLU A 48 7.09 21.51 3.46
N LEU A 49 6.75 20.23 3.73
CA LEU A 49 7.76 19.19 3.95
C LEU A 49 8.61 18.94 2.69
N CYS A 50 8.04 18.89 1.50
CA CYS A 50 8.79 18.73 0.26
C CYS A 50 9.81 19.87 0.07
N GLU A 51 9.42 21.12 0.33
CA GLU A 51 10.33 22.28 0.29
C GLU A 51 11.43 22.14 1.35
N GLN A 52 11.06 21.82 2.60
CA GLN A 52 12.01 21.69 3.71
C GLN A 52 13.07 20.61 3.46
N TYR A 53 12.68 19.48 2.85
CA TYR A 53 13.58 18.34 2.61
C TYR A 53 14.15 18.31 1.20
N HIS A 54 13.91 19.34 0.38
CA HIS A 54 14.32 19.39 -1.03
C HIS A 54 13.91 18.11 -1.78
N PHE A 55 12.66 17.69 -1.57
CA PHE A 55 12.11 16.49 -2.17
C PHE A 55 11.51 16.84 -3.54
N ASP A 56 12.23 16.46 -4.61
CA ASP A 56 11.97 16.80 -6.00
C ASP A 56 11.46 15.63 -6.86
N GLU A 57 11.11 14.51 -6.22
CA GLU A 57 10.57 13.34 -6.90
C GLU A 57 9.18 13.64 -7.51
N GLU A 58 8.94 13.16 -8.72
CA GLU A 58 7.71 13.46 -9.45
C GLU A 58 6.52 12.66 -8.94
N TYR A 59 5.40 13.32 -8.70
CA TYR A 59 4.12 12.71 -8.36
C TYR A 59 2.94 13.60 -8.78
N GLN A 60 1.79 12.99 -9.00
CA GLN A 60 0.52 13.69 -9.13
C GLN A 60 -0.22 13.60 -7.80
N LEU A 61 -0.92 14.67 -7.39
CA LEU A 61 -1.63 14.73 -6.13
C LEU A 61 -3.13 14.59 -6.34
N ALA A 62 -3.75 13.63 -5.66
CA ALA A 62 -5.19 13.41 -5.63
C ALA A 62 -5.77 13.69 -4.23
N ASP A 63 -7.01 14.13 -4.18
CA ASP A 63 -7.73 14.31 -2.92
C ASP A 63 -8.12 12.96 -2.31
N GLY A 64 -7.87 12.77 -1.03
CA GLY A 64 -8.41 11.66 -0.27
C GLY A 64 -9.93 11.74 -0.15
N GLY A 65 -10.56 10.60 0.04
CA GLY A 65 -12.00 10.48 0.29
C GLY A 65 -12.32 10.23 1.77
N ALA A 66 -13.61 10.08 2.08
CA ALA A 66 -14.09 9.82 3.43
C ALA A 66 -13.69 8.41 3.95
N SER A 67 -13.34 7.50 3.06
CA SER A 67 -12.90 6.15 3.36
C SER A 67 -11.64 5.78 2.56
N ARG A 68 -11.02 4.61 2.90
CA ARG A 68 -9.95 4.05 2.08
C ARG A 68 -10.42 3.76 0.66
N PHE A 69 -11.61 3.17 0.52
CA PHE A 69 -12.21 2.89 -0.80
C PHE A 69 -12.34 4.16 -1.63
N GLN A 70 -12.93 5.23 -1.08
CA GLN A 70 -13.08 6.50 -1.78
C GLN A 70 -11.74 7.13 -2.14
N SER A 71 -10.75 7.05 -1.26
CA SER A 71 -9.39 7.54 -1.52
C SER A 71 -8.74 6.81 -2.70
N CYS A 72 -8.80 5.47 -2.72
CA CYS A 72 -8.29 4.68 -3.84
C CYS A 72 -9.05 4.98 -5.15
N LYS A 73 -10.38 5.09 -5.09
CA LYS A 73 -11.23 5.48 -6.23
C LYS A 73 -10.81 6.82 -6.82
N ASN A 74 -10.56 7.82 -5.98
CA ASN A 74 -10.09 9.15 -6.42
C ASN A 74 -8.73 9.06 -7.13
N GLY A 75 -7.77 8.32 -6.55
CA GLY A 75 -6.47 8.10 -7.18
C GLY A 75 -6.58 7.39 -8.55
N ILE A 76 -7.36 6.31 -8.61
CA ILE A 76 -7.59 5.54 -9.84
C ILE A 76 -8.27 6.40 -10.92
N SER A 77 -9.16 7.31 -10.53
CA SER A 77 -9.86 8.19 -11.46
C SER A 77 -8.94 9.19 -12.20
N MET A 78 -7.75 9.47 -11.65
CA MET A 78 -6.75 10.30 -12.31
C MET A 78 -6.05 9.61 -13.48
N ILE A 79 -6.13 8.28 -13.58
CA ILE A 79 -5.59 7.53 -14.71
C ILE A 79 -6.53 7.73 -15.91
N PRO A 80 -6.06 8.22 -17.08
CA PRO A 80 -6.91 8.40 -18.25
C PRO A 80 -7.68 7.12 -18.63
N THR A 81 -8.88 7.28 -19.19
CA THR A 81 -9.81 6.16 -19.42
C THR A 81 -9.23 5.08 -20.32
N ASP A 82 -8.52 5.47 -21.37
CA ASP A 82 -7.97 4.55 -22.38
C ASP A 82 -6.56 4.05 -22.03
N THR A 83 -6.08 4.30 -20.81
CA THR A 83 -4.76 3.84 -20.39
C THR A 83 -4.75 2.30 -20.30
N VAL A 84 -3.79 1.69 -20.98
CA VAL A 84 -3.50 0.25 -20.91
C VAL A 84 -2.27 0.03 -20.05
N GLY A 85 -2.24 -1.01 -19.25
CA GLY A 85 -1.11 -1.36 -18.40
C GLY A 85 -1.53 -1.77 -17.01
N LEU A 86 -0.62 -1.62 -16.07
CA LEU A 86 -0.78 -2.05 -14.69
C LEU A 86 -0.72 -0.85 -13.74
N VAL A 87 -1.41 -0.96 -12.61
CA VAL A 87 -1.32 -0.02 -11.49
C VAL A 87 -1.10 -0.78 -10.20
N GLY A 88 -0.16 -0.32 -9.38
CA GLY A 88 0.06 -0.82 -8.04
C GLY A 88 -0.54 0.15 -7.00
N ILE A 89 -1.36 -0.36 -6.10
CA ILE A 89 -1.88 0.41 -4.97
C ILE A 89 -1.05 0.06 -3.73
N HIS A 90 -0.45 1.08 -3.12
CA HIS A 90 0.50 0.88 -2.03
C HIS A 90 0.20 1.76 -0.81
N ASP A 91 0.39 1.19 0.37
CA ASP A 91 0.29 1.93 1.63
C ASP A 91 1.46 2.93 1.75
N GLY A 92 1.19 4.24 1.82
CA GLY A 92 2.21 5.27 1.97
C GLY A 92 3.07 5.18 3.25
N VAL A 93 2.73 4.26 4.14
CA VAL A 93 3.45 3.96 5.39
C VAL A 93 4.18 2.61 5.35
N ARG A 94 4.54 2.11 4.17
CA ARG A 94 5.39 0.91 3.97
C ARG A 94 6.65 1.27 3.16
N PRO A 95 7.62 1.96 3.77
CA PRO A 95 8.78 2.49 3.06
C PRO A 95 9.84 1.43 2.68
N PHE A 96 9.67 0.17 3.10
CA PHE A 96 10.70 -0.88 2.95
C PHE A 96 10.28 -2.01 2.02
N VAL A 97 9.35 -1.75 1.10
CA VAL A 97 9.08 -2.72 0.02
C VAL A 97 10.33 -2.86 -0.84
N SER A 98 10.76 -4.10 -1.11
CA SER A 98 11.96 -4.33 -1.94
C SER A 98 11.64 -4.18 -3.43
N CYS A 99 12.65 -3.76 -4.22
CA CYS A 99 12.51 -3.68 -5.68
C CYS A 99 12.13 -5.04 -6.28
N GLU A 100 12.64 -6.14 -5.72
CA GLU A 100 12.33 -7.50 -6.15
C GLU A 100 10.85 -7.85 -5.88
N THR A 101 10.29 -7.39 -4.76
CA THR A 101 8.86 -7.57 -4.45
C THR A 101 7.99 -6.76 -5.41
N ILE A 102 8.37 -5.50 -5.68
CA ILE A 102 7.68 -4.67 -6.67
C ILE A 102 7.72 -5.34 -8.04
N ALA A 103 8.91 -5.72 -8.52
CA ALA A 103 9.11 -6.40 -9.80
C ALA A 103 8.23 -7.65 -9.90
N ARG A 104 8.29 -8.53 -8.89
CA ARG A 104 7.52 -9.78 -8.86
C ARG A 104 6.01 -9.54 -8.96
N CYS A 105 5.49 -8.50 -8.29
CA CYS A 105 4.09 -8.14 -8.39
C CYS A 105 3.72 -7.67 -9.80
N PHE A 106 4.50 -6.75 -10.37
CA PHE A 106 4.22 -6.21 -11.70
C PHE A 106 4.39 -7.28 -12.80
N ASP A 107 5.47 -8.06 -12.78
CA ASP A 107 5.73 -9.11 -13.77
C ASP A 107 4.63 -10.17 -13.76
N THR A 108 4.21 -10.62 -12.57
CA THR A 108 3.12 -11.61 -12.45
C THR A 108 1.80 -11.04 -12.93
N ALA A 109 1.52 -9.77 -12.65
CA ALA A 109 0.27 -9.13 -13.03
C ALA A 109 0.12 -8.96 -14.55
N GLN A 110 1.19 -8.97 -15.33
CA GLN A 110 1.13 -8.94 -16.81
C GLN A 110 0.27 -10.08 -17.37
N THR A 111 0.23 -11.22 -16.70
CA THR A 111 -0.54 -12.38 -17.14
C THR A 111 -1.77 -12.64 -16.27
N SER A 112 -1.65 -12.49 -14.96
CA SER A 112 -2.72 -12.81 -13.98
C SER A 112 -3.72 -11.66 -13.76
N LYS A 113 -3.35 -10.43 -14.13
CA LYS A 113 -4.14 -9.18 -14.01
C LYS A 113 -4.44 -8.70 -12.60
N ALA A 114 -4.25 -9.53 -11.57
CA ALA A 114 -4.47 -9.19 -10.18
C ALA A 114 -3.49 -9.94 -9.28
N VAL A 115 -2.64 -9.23 -8.54
CA VAL A 115 -1.56 -9.79 -7.74
C VAL A 115 -1.43 -9.10 -6.40
N ILE A 116 -1.20 -9.88 -5.35
CA ILE A 116 -0.88 -9.39 -4.01
C ILE A 116 0.38 -10.05 -3.46
N PRO A 117 1.27 -9.30 -2.80
CA PRO A 117 2.39 -9.88 -2.07
C PRO A 117 1.91 -10.37 -0.70
N VAL A 118 2.38 -11.56 -0.31
CA VAL A 118 1.97 -12.19 0.94
C VAL A 118 3.16 -12.77 1.70
N LEU A 119 3.02 -12.87 3.03
CA LEU A 119 3.95 -13.56 3.91
C LEU A 119 3.26 -14.70 4.66
N PRO A 120 3.99 -15.77 5.02
CA PRO A 120 3.47 -16.76 5.95
C PRO A 120 3.24 -16.13 7.33
N VAL A 121 2.16 -16.52 7.99
CA VAL A 121 1.91 -16.14 9.38
C VAL A 121 2.82 -16.95 10.30
N THR A 122 3.57 -16.28 11.16
CA THR A 122 4.53 -16.89 12.10
C THR A 122 3.90 -17.23 13.44
N ASP A 123 2.97 -16.40 13.91
CA ASP A 123 2.31 -16.58 15.22
C ASP A 123 1.18 -17.61 15.15
N THR A 124 0.82 -18.16 16.31
CA THR A 124 -0.38 -18.99 16.44
C THR A 124 -1.62 -18.12 16.37
N LEU A 125 -2.54 -18.45 15.47
CA LEU A 125 -3.78 -17.71 15.27
C LEU A 125 -4.94 -18.32 16.04
N ARG A 126 -5.81 -17.45 16.57
CA ARG A 126 -7.12 -17.84 17.13
C ARG A 126 -8.22 -17.08 16.39
N PHE A 127 -9.21 -17.83 15.92
CA PHE A 127 -10.45 -17.24 15.40
C PHE A 127 -11.37 -16.93 16.57
N ILE A 128 -11.78 -15.69 16.73
CA ILE A 128 -12.61 -15.24 17.85
C ILE A 128 -14.10 -15.54 17.57
N GLY A 129 -14.60 -15.15 16.39
CA GLY A 129 -16.02 -15.33 16.06
C GLY A 129 -16.92 -14.78 17.15
N ASP A 130 -18.03 -15.50 17.45
CA ASP A 130 -18.98 -15.13 18.50
C ASP A 130 -18.59 -15.64 19.90
N SER A 131 -17.52 -16.42 20.01
CA SER A 131 -17.02 -16.97 21.29
C SER A 131 -15.88 -16.13 21.85
N PRO A 132 -15.96 -15.63 23.08
CA PRO A 132 -14.89 -14.85 23.70
C PRO A 132 -13.59 -15.66 23.91
N SER A 133 -13.65 -16.98 23.99
CA SER A 133 -12.46 -17.85 24.08
C SER A 133 -11.84 -18.14 22.71
N GLY A 134 -12.61 -17.97 21.64
CA GLY A 134 -12.20 -18.31 20.28
C GLY A 134 -11.83 -19.78 20.09
N ARG A 135 -11.33 -20.10 18.90
CA ARG A 135 -10.79 -21.45 18.60
C ARG A 135 -9.45 -21.35 17.91
N ASN A 136 -8.59 -22.34 18.11
CA ASN A 136 -7.33 -22.44 17.38
C ASN A 136 -7.61 -22.70 15.89
N VAL A 137 -6.78 -22.11 15.00
CA VAL A 137 -6.84 -22.34 13.56
C VAL A 137 -5.47 -22.75 13.04
N GLN A 138 -5.47 -23.50 11.96
CA GLN A 138 -4.24 -23.92 11.31
C GLN A 138 -3.65 -22.75 10.54
N ARG A 139 -2.57 -22.16 11.07
CA ARG A 139 -1.93 -20.95 10.50
C ARG A 139 -1.45 -21.11 9.05
N SER A 140 -1.13 -22.34 8.62
CA SER A 140 -0.73 -22.61 7.23
C SER A 140 -1.80 -22.28 6.19
N ASN A 141 -3.07 -22.16 6.61
CA ASN A 141 -4.19 -21.76 5.75
C ASN A 141 -4.33 -20.23 5.63
N TYR A 142 -3.44 -19.47 6.26
CA TYR A 142 -3.50 -18.01 6.29
C TYR A 142 -2.21 -17.39 5.80
N LYS A 143 -2.33 -16.25 5.16
CA LYS A 143 -1.21 -15.40 4.76
C LYS A 143 -1.45 -13.98 5.26
N ALA A 144 -0.38 -13.29 5.61
CA ALA A 144 -0.41 -11.86 5.86
C ALA A 144 -0.22 -11.12 4.53
N VAL A 145 -1.20 -10.30 4.16
CA VAL A 145 -1.19 -9.55 2.90
C VAL A 145 -0.42 -8.25 3.07
N GLN A 146 0.39 -7.93 2.08
CA GLN A 146 1.11 -6.67 1.99
C GLN A 146 0.66 -5.88 0.75
N THR A 147 1.31 -4.75 0.52
CA THR A 147 1.22 -3.95 -0.71
C THR A 147 2.63 -3.76 -1.30
N PRO A 148 2.81 -3.46 -2.62
CA PRO A 148 1.77 -3.04 -3.57
C PRO A 148 0.85 -4.19 -3.99
N GLN A 149 -0.45 -3.91 -4.09
CA GLN A 149 -1.40 -4.78 -4.76
C GLN A 149 -1.50 -4.29 -6.21
N VAL A 150 -1.18 -5.15 -7.17
CA VAL A 150 -1.01 -4.77 -8.57
C VAL A 150 -2.11 -5.34 -9.44
N PHE A 151 -2.72 -4.49 -10.25
CA PHE A 151 -3.87 -4.82 -11.07
C PHE A 151 -3.75 -4.29 -12.50
N ASP A 152 -4.39 -4.97 -13.43
CA ASP A 152 -4.73 -4.39 -14.73
C ASP A 152 -5.58 -3.13 -14.54
N ILE A 153 -5.24 -2.04 -15.24
CA ILE A 153 -5.88 -0.73 -15.04
C ILE A 153 -7.38 -0.78 -15.36
N GLN A 154 -7.78 -1.47 -16.42
CA GLN A 154 -9.20 -1.54 -16.79
C GLN A 154 -9.98 -2.41 -15.80
N LEU A 155 -9.37 -3.48 -15.29
CA LEU A 155 -9.95 -4.34 -14.26
C LEU A 155 -10.23 -3.56 -12.97
N ILE A 156 -9.21 -2.84 -12.45
CA ILE A 156 -9.35 -2.12 -11.18
C ILE A 156 -10.32 -0.94 -11.29
N LYS A 157 -10.34 -0.23 -12.43
CA LYS A 157 -11.33 0.82 -12.69
C LYS A 157 -12.75 0.26 -12.60
N LYS A 158 -13.02 -0.84 -13.31
CA LYS A 158 -14.32 -1.51 -13.26
C LYS A 158 -14.66 -1.98 -11.84
N ALA A 159 -13.68 -2.49 -11.09
CA ALA A 159 -13.89 -2.93 -9.72
C ALA A 159 -14.32 -1.78 -8.80
N TYR A 160 -13.77 -0.58 -8.99
CA TYR A 160 -14.11 0.61 -8.22
C TYR A 160 -15.38 1.36 -8.69
N GLU A 161 -16.07 0.87 -9.72
CA GLU A 161 -17.44 1.30 -10.06
C GLU A 161 -18.49 0.73 -9.10
N GLN A 162 -18.18 -0.35 -8.39
CA GLN A 162 -19.06 -0.96 -7.39
C GLN A 162 -19.38 0.01 -6.26
N GLU A 163 -20.53 -0.22 -5.60
CA GLU A 163 -20.85 0.46 -4.34
C GLU A 163 -19.90 -0.02 -3.23
N GLU A 164 -19.49 0.91 -2.39
CA GLU A 164 -18.64 0.62 -1.25
C GLU A 164 -19.31 -0.38 -0.30
N SER A 165 -18.55 -1.37 0.17
CA SER A 165 -19.02 -2.40 1.10
C SER A 165 -18.06 -2.51 2.28
N THR A 166 -18.60 -2.85 3.46
CA THR A 166 -17.80 -3.18 4.64
C THR A 166 -16.92 -4.43 4.47
N ASP A 167 -17.22 -5.25 3.45
CA ASP A 167 -16.43 -6.42 3.09
C ASP A 167 -15.14 -6.07 2.36
N PHE A 168 -15.02 -4.82 1.88
CA PHE A 168 -13.83 -4.34 1.19
C PHE A 168 -12.74 -3.95 2.18
N THR A 169 -11.90 -4.91 2.54
CA THR A 169 -10.81 -4.70 3.50
C THR A 169 -9.52 -4.20 2.86
N ASP A 170 -9.35 -4.49 1.56
CA ASP A 170 -8.23 -4.06 0.71
C ASP A 170 -8.66 -4.00 -0.77
N ASP A 171 -7.72 -3.69 -1.68
CA ASP A 171 -8.03 -3.54 -3.11
C ASP A 171 -8.28 -4.91 -3.77
N ALA A 172 -7.66 -5.97 -3.27
CA ALA A 172 -7.90 -7.33 -3.73
C ALA A 172 -9.35 -7.75 -3.50
N SER A 173 -9.91 -7.48 -2.32
CA SER A 173 -11.31 -7.83 -2.01
C SER A 173 -12.32 -7.11 -2.91
N VAL A 174 -12.00 -5.89 -3.38
CA VAL A 174 -12.84 -5.17 -4.37
C VAL A 174 -12.84 -5.89 -5.71
N VAL A 175 -11.68 -6.39 -6.13
CA VAL A 175 -11.52 -7.12 -7.41
C VAL A 175 -12.10 -8.53 -7.33
N GLU A 176 -11.93 -9.24 -6.21
CA GLU A 176 -12.50 -10.56 -5.94
C GLU A 176 -14.04 -10.55 -6.01
N ARG A 177 -14.67 -9.46 -5.60
CA ARG A 177 -16.15 -9.30 -5.70
C ARG A 177 -16.65 -9.34 -7.13
N LEU A 178 -15.81 -9.05 -8.14
CA LEU A 178 -16.14 -9.24 -9.56
C LEU A 178 -15.93 -10.69 -10.04
N GLY A 179 -15.52 -11.61 -9.19
CA GLY A 179 -15.18 -12.99 -9.54
C GLY A 179 -13.77 -13.16 -10.13
N GLN A 180 -12.92 -12.13 -10.07
CA GLN A 180 -11.54 -12.22 -10.51
C GLN A 180 -10.69 -12.97 -9.48
N VAL A 181 -9.91 -13.93 -9.95
CA VAL A 181 -8.91 -14.61 -9.11
C VAL A 181 -7.73 -13.68 -8.87
N VAL A 182 -7.32 -13.57 -7.60
CA VAL A 182 -6.13 -12.82 -7.20
C VAL A 182 -4.97 -13.78 -6.98
N THR A 183 -3.85 -13.53 -7.66
CA THR A 183 -2.64 -14.34 -7.55
C THR A 183 -1.77 -13.84 -6.41
N MET A 184 -1.27 -14.76 -5.59
CA MET A 184 -0.36 -14.45 -4.49
C MET A 184 1.10 -14.63 -4.93
N VAL A 185 1.96 -13.68 -4.58
CA VAL A 185 3.41 -13.75 -4.73
C VAL A 185 4.10 -13.55 -3.38
N GLU A 186 5.37 -13.90 -3.28
CA GLU A 186 6.13 -13.69 -2.06
C GLU A 186 6.43 -12.20 -1.84
N GLY A 187 6.09 -11.67 -0.67
CA GLY A 187 6.47 -10.34 -0.19
C GLY A 187 7.86 -10.33 0.46
N ASN A 188 8.23 -9.23 1.12
CA ASN A 188 9.44 -9.17 1.94
C ASN A 188 9.14 -8.78 3.39
N ARG A 189 9.88 -9.33 4.34
CA ARG A 189 9.60 -9.18 5.77
C ARG A 189 9.79 -7.75 6.26
N GLU A 190 10.74 -7.03 5.66
CA GLU A 190 11.05 -5.64 5.97
C GLU A 190 9.91 -4.69 5.57
N ASN A 191 9.03 -5.10 4.66
CA ASN A 191 7.90 -4.31 4.17
C ASN A 191 6.79 -4.18 5.24
N ILE A 192 7.19 -3.77 6.44
CA ILE A 192 6.28 -3.53 7.57
C ILE A 192 5.38 -2.33 7.30
N LYS A 193 4.17 -2.36 7.86
CA LYS A 193 3.27 -1.21 7.89
C LYS A 193 3.52 -0.42 9.17
N ILE A 194 3.98 0.81 9.06
CA ILE A 194 4.21 1.68 10.22
C ILE A 194 2.86 2.14 10.76
N THR A 195 2.47 1.60 11.91
CA THR A 195 1.17 1.87 12.55
C THR A 195 1.31 2.31 14.00
N THR A 196 2.39 1.93 14.66
CA THR A 196 2.65 2.18 16.08
C THR A 196 4.00 2.89 16.29
N PRO A 197 4.22 3.52 17.47
CA PRO A 197 5.54 4.05 17.80
C PRO A 197 6.66 3.00 17.85
N PHE A 198 6.31 1.72 18.09
CA PHE A 198 7.26 0.62 18.02
C PHE A 198 7.73 0.38 16.60
N ASP A 199 6.82 0.45 15.63
CA ASP A 199 7.17 0.26 14.20
C ASP A 199 8.15 1.34 13.71
N LEU A 200 8.06 2.58 14.24
CA LEU A 200 9.02 3.63 13.92
C LEU A 200 10.44 3.26 14.39
N LYS A 201 10.59 2.68 15.60
CA LYS A 201 11.89 2.20 16.09
C LYS A 201 12.43 1.07 15.22
N VAL A 202 11.57 0.14 14.80
CA VAL A 202 11.95 -0.92 13.87
C VAL A 202 12.38 -0.32 12.53
N ALA A 203 11.66 0.68 12.03
CA ALA A 203 11.95 1.37 10.79
C ALA A 203 13.35 2.06 10.81
N GLU A 204 13.74 2.68 11.92
CA GLU A 204 15.09 3.27 12.09
C GLU A 204 16.18 2.19 11.94
N VAL A 205 16.01 1.02 12.55
CA VAL A 205 16.96 -0.09 12.43
C VAL A 205 17.03 -0.61 11.00
N LEU A 206 15.88 -0.79 10.34
CA LEU A 206 15.81 -1.26 8.96
C LEU A 206 16.50 -0.29 7.99
N LEU A 207 16.39 1.01 8.23
CA LEU A 207 17.03 2.02 7.37
C LEU A 207 18.57 1.90 7.39
N ILE A 208 19.15 1.67 8.57
CA ILE A 208 20.61 1.52 8.74
C ILE A 208 21.15 0.31 7.96
N HIS A 209 20.37 -0.77 7.87
CA HIS A 209 20.80 -2.02 7.20
C HIS A 209 20.54 -2.02 5.68
N ASN A 210 19.75 -1.07 5.17
CA ASN A 210 19.42 -0.94 3.75
C ASN A 210 20.13 0.27 3.09
N SER A 211 21.01 0.96 3.81
CA SER A 211 21.93 2.02 3.32
C SER A 211 23.31 1.41 2.95
#